data_d9a91b6fd4fda360adf6e08fb45edb91
#
_entry.id   d9a91b6fd4fda360adf6e08fb45edb91
#
_cell.length_a   1.000
_cell.length_b   1.000
_cell.length_c   1.000
_cell.angle_alpha   90.00
_cell.angle_beta   90.00
_cell.angle_gamma   90.00
#
_symmetry.space_group_name_H-M   'P 1'
#
loop_
_entity.id
_entity.type
_entity.pdbx_description
1 polymer ?
#
loop_
_entity_poly.entity_id
_entity_poly.type
_entity_poly.pdbx_seq_one_letter_code
_entity_poly.pdbx_strand_id
1 'polypeptide(L)' 'LYLRLPGEEGRLYPKVRAIVNMFPGENGVVLYFADTGARRGARAALAEPMLQELKKQLGDGNVVVK' A
#
# COMPACT_ATOMS: atom_id res chain seq x y z
N LEU A 1 -6.59 -5.36 -2.60
CA LEU A 1 -5.43 -5.18 -1.70
C LEU A 1 -5.67 -4.01 -0.78
N TYR A 2 -5.52 -4.23 0.52
CA TYR A 2 -5.64 -3.20 1.54
C TYR A 2 -4.29 -2.97 2.20
N LEU A 3 -3.88 -1.71 2.25
CA LEU A 3 -2.64 -1.30 2.88
C LEU A 3 -2.96 -0.32 4.00
N ARG A 4 -2.47 -0.61 5.19
CA ARG A 4 -2.65 0.27 6.33
C ARG A 4 -1.36 1.03 6.61
N LEU A 5 -1.45 2.36 6.60
CA LEU A 5 -0.34 3.25 6.89
C LEU A 5 -0.64 4.05 8.16
N PRO A 6 0.40 4.50 8.89
CA PRO A 6 0.17 5.34 10.06
C PRO A 6 -0.42 6.70 9.70
N GLY A 7 -0.08 7.26 8.53
CA GLY A 7 -0.60 8.54 8.09
C GLY A 7 -0.10 8.92 6.72
N GLU A 8 -0.65 9.99 6.16
CA GLU A 8 -0.20 10.53 4.87
C GLU A 8 1.13 11.25 4.99
N GLU A 9 1.41 11.84 6.13
CA GLU A 9 2.67 12.53 6.38
C GLU A 9 3.74 11.53 6.77
N GLY A 10 4.98 11.88 6.51
CA GLY A 10 6.11 11.00 6.81
C GLY A 10 6.62 10.31 5.56
N ARG A 11 7.53 9.36 5.76
CA ARG A 11 8.28 8.74 4.66
C ARG A 11 7.62 7.51 4.09
N LEU A 12 6.72 6.88 4.82
CA LEU A 12 6.11 5.62 4.37
C LEU A 12 5.20 5.80 3.18
N TYR A 13 4.37 6.83 3.18
CA TYR A 13 3.43 7.03 2.10
C TYR A 13 4.12 7.20 0.74
N PRO A 14 5.13 8.08 0.59
CA PRO A 14 5.85 8.19 -0.69
C PRO A 14 6.53 6.89 -1.11
N LYS A 15 7.07 6.12 -0.16
CA LYS A 15 7.69 4.83 -0.44
C LYS A 15 6.66 3.83 -0.94
N VAL A 16 5.52 3.75 -0.29
CA VAL A 16 4.45 2.83 -0.68
C VAL A 16 3.91 3.21 -2.06
N ARG A 17 3.72 4.49 -2.32
CA ARG A 17 3.29 4.95 -3.65
C ARG A 17 4.29 4.57 -4.74
N ALA A 18 5.56 4.75 -4.45
CA ALA A 18 6.61 4.38 -5.42
C ALA A 18 6.58 2.88 -5.73
N ILE A 19 6.41 2.05 -4.69
CA ILE A 19 6.33 0.61 -4.87
C ILE A 19 5.11 0.24 -5.72
N VAL A 20 3.95 0.78 -5.40
CA VAL A 20 2.71 0.51 -6.14
C VAL A 20 2.84 0.95 -7.59
N ASN A 21 3.47 2.10 -7.84
CA ASN A 21 3.64 2.63 -9.19
C ASN A 21 4.66 1.83 -10.02
N MET A 22 5.51 1.05 -9.39
CA MET A 22 6.44 0.17 -10.10
C MET A 22 5.77 -1.06 -10.70
N PHE A 23 4.54 -1.36 -10.29
CA PHE A 23 3.80 -2.53 -10.73
C PHE A 23 2.44 -2.10 -11.28
N PRO A 24 2.40 -1.45 -12.45
CA PRO A 24 1.14 -0.97 -13.00
C PRO A 24 0.20 -2.13 -13.37
N GLY A 25 -1.09 -1.95 -13.10
CA GLY A 25 -2.10 -2.96 -13.38
C GLY A 25 -3.48 -2.47 -13.01
N GLU A 26 -4.45 -3.38 -13.07
CA GLU A 26 -5.86 -3.05 -12.92
C GLU A 26 -6.46 -3.48 -11.57
N ASN A 27 -5.69 -4.11 -10.71
CA ASN A 27 -6.20 -4.55 -9.42
C ASN A 27 -6.36 -3.38 -8.47
N GLY A 28 -7.49 -3.32 -7.77
CA GLY A 28 -7.76 -2.26 -6.83
C GLY A 28 -6.87 -2.33 -5.59
N VAL A 29 -6.35 -1.19 -5.18
CA VAL A 29 -5.54 -1.03 -3.99
C VAL A 29 -6.16 0.06 -3.13
N VAL A 30 -6.41 -0.23 -1.87
CA VAL A 30 -6.92 0.75 -0.91
C VAL A 30 -5.83 1.07 0.09
N LEU A 31 -5.52 2.35 0.21
CA LEU A 31 -4.57 2.86 1.19
C LEU A 31 -5.37 3.48 2.33
N TYR A 32 -5.24 2.91 3.53
CA TYR A 32 -5.92 3.39 4.72
C TYR A 32 -4.93 4.08 5.65
N PHE A 33 -5.24 5.31 6.03
CA PHE A 33 -4.40 6.11 6.91
C PHE A 33 -4.97 6.09 8.32
N ALA A 34 -4.28 5.42 9.23
CA ALA A 34 -4.79 5.17 10.58
C ALA A 34 -4.97 6.43 11.43
N ASP A 35 -4.18 7.48 11.16
CA ASP A 35 -4.24 8.72 11.94
C ASP A 35 -5.54 9.50 11.72
N THR A 36 -6.03 9.56 10.49
CA THR A 36 -7.23 10.32 10.13
C THR A 36 -8.40 9.44 9.76
N GLY A 37 -8.17 8.14 9.52
CA GLY A 37 -9.19 7.26 8.97
C GLY A 37 -9.46 7.47 7.49
N ALA A 38 -8.65 8.29 6.82
CA ALA A 38 -8.82 8.56 5.40
C ALA A 38 -8.44 7.35 4.55
N ARG A 39 -8.99 7.27 3.35
CA ARG A 39 -8.70 6.21 2.39
C ARG A 39 -8.38 6.81 1.04
N ARG A 40 -7.46 6.17 0.32
CA ARG A 40 -7.15 6.53 -1.06
C ARG A 40 -7.16 5.27 -1.92
N GLY A 41 -7.72 5.40 -3.12
CA GLY A 41 -7.72 4.32 -4.09
C GLY A 41 -6.53 4.40 -5.03
N ALA A 42 -6.03 3.24 -5.42
CA ALA A 42 -4.98 3.12 -6.42
C ALA A 42 -5.20 1.83 -7.20
N ARG A 43 -4.40 1.60 -8.23
CA ARG A 43 -4.44 0.36 -9.01
C ARG A 43 -3.03 -0.12 -9.27
N ALA A 44 -2.87 -1.44 -9.24
CA ALA A 44 -1.56 -2.06 -9.46
C ALA A 44 -1.74 -3.50 -9.87
N ALA A 45 -0.67 -4.10 -10.38
CA ALA A 45 -0.61 -5.55 -10.55
C ALA A 45 -0.19 -6.16 -9.22
N LEU A 46 -0.90 -7.21 -8.78
CA LEU A 46 -0.59 -7.88 -7.52
C LEU A 46 0.54 -8.90 -7.74
N ALA A 47 1.74 -8.39 -7.89
CA ALA A 47 2.93 -9.21 -8.07
C ALA A 47 3.53 -9.58 -6.72
N GLU A 48 4.05 -10.80 -6.60
CA GLU A 48 4.65 -11.27 -5.36
C GLU A 48 5.79 -10.36 -4.88
N PRO A 49 6.71 -9.90 -5.74
CA PRO A 49 7.75 -8.97 -5.30
C PRO A 49 7.21 -7.68 -4.70
N MET A 50 6.10 -7.17 -5.24
CA MET A 50 5.45 -5.98 -4.70
C MET A 50 4.90 -6.25 -3.31
N LEU A 51 4.19 -7.36 -3.12
CA LEU A 51 3.61 -7.73 -1.83
C LEU A 51 4.69 -7.92 -0.77
N GLN A 52 5.79 -8.57 -1.14
CA GLN A 52 6.92 -8.77 -0.24
C GLN A 52 7.51 -7.45 0.22
N GLU A 53 7.72 -6.54 -0.71
CA GLU A 53 8.29 -5.23 -0.39
C GLU A 53 7.34 -4.40 0.48
N LEU A 54 6.04 -4.44 0.21
CA LEU A 54 5.06 -3.76 1.02
C LEU A 54 5.01 -4.30 2.45
N LYS A 55 5.09 -5.63 2.60
CA LYS A 55 5.14 -6.25 3.93
C LYS A 55 6.39 -5.85 4.70
N LYS A 56 7.48 -5.69 3.99
CA LYS A 56 8.74 -5.21 4.57
C LYS A 56 8.61 -3.80 5.12
N GLN A 57 7.94 -2.93 4.38
CA GLN A 57 7.80 -1.52 4.76
C GLN A 57 6.72 -1.30 5.82
N LEU A 58 5.62 -2.03 5.74
CA LEU A 58 4.43 -1.81 6.57
C LEU A 58 4.24 -2.85 7.66
N GLY A 59 4.86 -4.03 7.53
CA GLY A 59 4.59 -5.18 8.38
C GLY A 59 3.49 -6.06 7.82
N ASP A 60 3.56 -7.37 8.12
CA ASP A 60 2.62 -8.37 7.55
C ASP A 60 1.16 -8.07 7.90
N GLY A 61 0.90 -7.60 9.11
CA GLY A 61 -0.46 -7.33 9.55
C GLY A 61 -1.11 -6.13 8.88
N ASN A 62 -0.33 -5.32 8.19
CA ASN A 62 -0.81 -4.09 7.54
C ASN A 62 -0.95 -4.25 6.01
N VAL A 63 -0.72 -5.44 5.50
CA VAL A 63 -0.91 -5.76 4.08
C VAL A 63 -1.89 -6.92 3.99
N VAL A 64 -3.09 -6.65 3.49
CA VAL A 64 -4.16 -7.64 3.40
C VAL A 64 -4.58 -7.80 1.95
N VAL A 65 -4.44 -9.01 1.45
CA VAL A 65 -4.90 -9.34 0.10
C VAL A 65 -6.32 -9.88 0.18
N LYS A 66 -7.21 -9.23 -0.55
CA LYS A 66 -8.61 -9.66 -0.62
C LYS A 66 -9.06 -9.89 -2.05
#